data_c173ab805321bf062f409c1941bac6c0
#
_entry.id   c173ab805321bf062f409c1941bac6c0
#
_cell.length_a   1.000
_cell.length_b   1.000
_cell.length_c   1.000
_cell.angle_alpha   90.00
_cell.angle_beta   90.00
_cell.angle_gamma   90.00
#
_symmetry.space_group_name_H-M   'P 1'
#
loop_
_entity.id
_entity.type
_entity.pdbx_description
1 polymer ?
#
loop_
_entity_poly.entity_id
_entity_poly.type
_entity_poly.pdbx_seq_one_letter_code
_entity_poly.pdbx_strand_id
1 'polypeptide(L)'
;MGIFSTGLVAVTEDEVLENAEFIAKDPVLSKHVKKIIIDDGWQYAYGEWDANSLFPHGMPWMAKQLKKLKFKPGLWIAPTMLDPHSRIAQMEPEMLGKAENGQGTLCMRIMGRNTFVLDPTVEKSQKFIYDLFDRYAGYGYEYFKLDFLGATGSARQFTDKKIGRGHLMDLTIGIARKATLGRAHILGCNYTFNGGQHNVDMARIGGDIHARWGSIVENTPSVALRFWANKKLWVNDPDFALCRGFDTSDDPQLTQMRCSLVFVAPEQTDPNFAPGNWALVNMNRPQAEVLLSIALCAGGSINLSDKMTRLNESGLDLARRTVSAPSGDAALPLDLFSAALPKYWLQRVTDNHRRLLMVNWEDAPAVLRIDLKAYGIEPKSIVNFWNDKTVKAKNGIIETELPPRSCLFADIKA
;
A
#
# COMPACT_ATOMS: atom_id res chain seq x y z
N MET A 1 -4.49 7.84 -0.54
CA MET A 1 -3.63 7.73 -1.70
C MET A 1 -2.22 7.93 -1.25
N GLY A 2 -1.37 6.92 -1.40
CA GLY A 2 0.05 7.08 -1.20
C GLY A 2 0.64 7.69 -2.46
N ILE A 3 1.30 8.82 -2.35
CA ILE A 3 2.16 9.31 -3.41
C ILE A 3 3.49 8.65 -3.17
N PHE A 4 3.68 7.50 -3.77
CA PHE A 4 5.00 6.97 -3.95
C PHE A 4 5.57 7.66 -5.18
N SER A 5 6.73 8.24 -5.05
CA SER A 5 7.46 8.67 -6.22
C SER A 5 7.56 7.46 -7.16
N THR A 6 7.61 7.70 -8.42
CA THR A 6 7.68 6.69 -9.49
C THR A 6 8.90 5.76 -9.40
N GLY A 7 9.54 5.67 -8.23
CA GLY A 7 10.77 4.92 -7.99
C GLY A 7 12.02 5.63 -8.50
N LEU A 8 11.87 6.83 -9.00
CA LEU A 8 12.94 7.61 -9.60
C LEU A 8 13.17 8.93 -8.97
N VAL A 9 12.13 9.47 -8.41
CA VAL A 9 12.15 10.81 -7.86
C VAL A 9 11.82 10.66 -6.39
N ALA A 10 12.60 11.26 -5.54
CA ALA A 10 12.28 11.37 -4.13
C ALA A 10 10.90 12.01 -4.00
N VAL A 11 10.17 11.62 -2.97
CA VAL A 11 8.95 12.33 -2.58
C VAL A 11 9.36 13.76 -2.23
N THR A 12 8.86 14.73 -2.99
CA THR A 12 9.11 16.16 -2.76
C THR A 12 7.82 16.89 -2.45
N GLU A 13 7.93 18.01 -1.78
CA GLU A 13 6.81 18.91 -1.49
C GLU A 13 6.04 19.28 -2.75
N ASP A 14 6.77 19.67 -3.80
CA ASP A 14 6.18 20.12 -5.07
C ASP A 14 5.45 18.95 -5.77
N GLU A 15 6.02 17.75 -5.80
CA GLU A 15 5.35 16.59 -6.40
C GLU A 15 4.08 16.19 -5.68
N VAL A 16 4.08 16.26 -4.34
CA VAL A 16 2.88 16.00 -3.54
C VAL A 16 1.78 16.99 -3.90
N LEU A 17 2.12 18.28 -3.98
CA LEU A 17 1.14 19.33 -4.31
C LEU A 17 0.66 19.26 -5.75
N GLU A 18 1.57 19.11 -6.72
CA GLU A 18 1.21 18.97 -8.14
C GLU A 18 0.19 17.84 -8.33
N ASN A 19 0.46 16.68 -7.73
CA ASN A 19 -0.42 15.54 -7.83
C ASN A 19 -1.77 15.77 -7.11
N ALA A 20 -1.74 16.36 -5.91
CA ALA A 20 -2.95 16.69 -5.15
C ALA A 20 -3.83 17.71 -5.89
N GLU A 21 -3.23 18.73 -6.50
CA GLU A 21 -3.94 19.74 -7.31
C GLU A 21 -4.57 19.15 -8.55
N PHE A 22 -3.85 18.26 -9.24
CA PHE A 22 -4.39 17.53 -10.39
C PHE A 22 -5.64 16.73 -9.98
N ILE A 23 -5.54 15.95 -8.91
CA ILE A 23 -6.65 15.15 -8.40
C ILE A 23 -7.83 16.03 -7.99
N ALA A 24 -7.58 17.16 -7.35
CA ALA A 24 -8.63 18.09 -6.93
C ALA A 24 -9.39 18.71 -8.10
N LYS A 25 -8.74 18.85 -9.28
CA LYS A 25 -9.34 19.38 -10.52
C LYS A 25 -10.02 18.31 -11.37
N ASP A 26 -9.64 17.05 -11.23
CA ASP A 26 -10.23 15.96 -12.01
C ASP A 26 -11.69 15.68 -11.56
N PRO A 27 -12.66 15.63 -12.49
CA PRO A 27 -14.09 15.55 -12.16
C PRO A 27 -14.51 14.24 -11.50
N VAL A 28 -13.73 13.17 -11.64
CA VAL A 28 -13.97 11.85 -11.03
C VAL A 28 -13.10 11.67 -9.79
N LEU A 29 -11.78 11.86 -9.91
CA LEU A 29 -10.86 11.61 -8.81
C LEU A 29 -11.19 12.48 -7.59
N SER A 30 -11.54 13.76 -7.77
CA SER A 30 -11.89 14.67 -6.67
C SER A 30 -13.09 14.20 -5.83
N LYS A 31 -14.02 13.47 -6.43
CA LYS A 31 -15.20 12.94 -5.73
C LYS A 31 -14.88 11.71 -4.89
N HIS A 32 -13.91 10.91 -5.29
CA HIS A 32 -13.64 9.59 -4.72
C HIS A 32 -12.36 9.55 -3.88
N VAL A 33 -11.31 10.25 -4.26
CA VAL A 33 -10.08 10.37 -3.47
C VAL A 33 -10.34 11.27 -2.26
N LYS A 34 -10.08 10.78 -1.05
CA LYS A 34 -10.38 11.51 0.20
C LYS A 34 -9.14 11.87 0.99
N LYS A 35 -8.02 11.21 0.75
CA LYS A 35 -6.79 11.37 1.51
C LYS A 35 -5.57 11.33 0.59
N ILE A 36 -4.55 12.06 0.95
CA ILE A 36 -3.22 12.02 0.34
C ILE A 36 -2.25 11.56 1.42
N ILE A 37 -1.54 10.47 1.18
CA ILE A 37 -0.55 9.91 2.09
C ILE A 37 0.83 10.18 1.51
N ILE A 38 1.67 10.84 2.28
CA ILE A 38 3.07 11.07 1.95
C ILE A 38 3.83 9.84 2.48
N ASP A 39 4.42 9.07 1.58
CA ASP A 39 5.14 7.84 1.90
C ASP A 39 6.59 8.12 2.35
N ASP A 40 7.41 7.08 2.54
CA ASP A 40 8.82 7.17 2.95
C ASP A 40 9.59 8.18 2.10
N GLY A 41 10.46 8.98 2.71
CA GLY A 41 11.32 9.95 2.02
C GLY A 41 11.08 11.42 2.40
N TRP A 42 10.13 11.73 3.26
CA TRP A 42 9.84 13.10 3.74
C TRP A 42 10.67 13.50 4.95
N GLN A 43 11.04 12.51 5.78
CA GLN A 43 11.75 12.70 7.05
C GLN A 43 13.25 12.90 6.82
N TYR A 44 13.90 13.55 7.79
CA TYR A 44 15.35 13.76 7.80
C TYR A 44 16.11 12.42 7.86
N ALA A 45 15.72 11.55 8.79
CA ALA A 45 16.22 10.18 8.93
C ALA A 45 15.27 9.34 9.79
N TYR A 46 15.43 8.04 9.81
CA TYR A 46 14.71 7.19 10.75
C TYR A 46 15.15 7.50 12.18
N GLY A 47 14.19 7.84 13.04
CA GLY A 47 14.44 8.34 14.38
C GLY A 47 14.56 9.88 14.48
N GLU A 48 14.75 10.56 13.36
CA GLU A 48 14.72 12.02 13.23
C GLU A 48 13.53 12.41 12.33
N TRP A 49 12.38 12.48 12.94
CA TRP A 49 11.08 12.66 12.25
C TRP A 49 10.76 14.16 12.05
N ASP A 50 11.69 14.91 11.53
CA ASP A 50 11.47 16.26 11.02
C ASP A 50 11.58 16.25 9.50
N ALA A 51 11.02 17.27 8.84
CA ALA A 51 11.08 17.38 7.39
C ALA A 51 12.52 17.51 6.89
N ASN A 52 12.86 16.83 5.80
CA ASN A 52 14.13 17.00 5.13
C ASN A 52 14.11 18.21 4.16
N SER A 53 15.23 18.44 3.47
CA SER A 53 15.40 19.54 2.52
C SER A 53 14.43 19.52 1.33
N LEU A 54 13.79 18.38 1.04
CA LEU A 54 12.78 18.24 -0.02
C LEU A 54 11.38 18.72 0.40
N PHE A 55 11.21 19.07 1.68
CA PHE A 55 10.01 19.65 2.26
C PHE A 55 10.33 20.98 2.99
N PRO A 56 10.79 22.02 2.26
CA PRO A 56 11.36 23.24 2.84
C PRO A 56 10.39 24.03 3.72
N HIS A 57 9.07 23.94 3.47
CA HIS A 57 8.06 24.60 4.31
C HIS A 57 7.65 23.77 5.52
N GLY A 58 8.11 22.50 5.59
CA GLY A 58 7.83 21.58 6.69
C GLY A 58 6.43 20.98 6.68
N MET A 59 6.27 19.94 7.48
CA MET A 59 5.07 19.10 7.48
C MET A 59 3.80 19.80 8.00
N PRO A 60 3.85 20.77 8.95
CA PRO A 60 2.66 21.53 9.34
C PRO A 60 2.06 22.35 8.20
N TRP A 61 2.93 22.93 7.36
CA TRP A 61 2.49 23.69 6.18
C TRP A 61 1.89 22.75 5.13
N MET A 62 2.53 21.61 4.87
CA MET A 62 2.05 20.61 3.92
C MET A 62 0.65 20.11 4.31
N ALA A 63 0.42 19.78 5.58
CA ALA A 63 -0.91 19.38 6.06
C ALA A 63 -1.97 20.45 5.77
N LYS A 64 -1.64 21.74 5.97
CA LYS A 64 -2.54 22.85 5.65
C LYS A 64 -2.85 22.95 4.16
N GLN A 65 -1.86 22.78 3.26
CA GLN A 65 -2.10 22.82 1.81
C GLN A 65 -3.02 21.66 1.39
N LEU A 66 -2.78 20.43 1.82
CA LEU A 66 -3.64 19.29 1.52
C LEU A 66 -5.08 19.51 2.01
N LYS A 67 -5.26 20.09 3.20
CA LYS A 67 -6.59 20.44 3.73
C LYS A 67 -7.29 21.54 2.91
N LYS A 68 -6.58 22.54 2.41
CA LYS A 68 -7.14 23.55 1.47
C LYS A 68 -7.68 22.89 0.21
N LEU A 69 -7.03 21.84 -0.28
CA LEU A 69 -7.48 21.03 -1.41
C LEU A 69 -8.56 20.00 -1.02
N LYS A 70 -9.04 20.04 0.23
CA LYS A 70 -10.09 19.15 0.80
C LYS A 70 -9.68 17.69 0.95
N PHE A 71 -8.38 17.40 1.03
CA PHE A 71 -7.87 16.08 1.34
C PHE A 71 -7.51 15.95 2.84
N LYS A 72 -7.69 14.75 3.37
CA LYS A 72 -7.14 14.36 4.67
C LYS A 72 -5.66 14.05 4.50
N PRO A 73 -4.76 14.75 5.20
CA PRO A 73 -3.33 14.45 5.13
C PRO A 73 -3.03 13.12 5.82
N GLY A 74 -2.18 12.31 5.20
CA GLY A 74 -1.64 11.09 5.77
C GLY A 74 -0.11 11.08 5.70
N LEU A 75 0.50 10.32 6.60
CA LEU A 75 1.95 10.26 6.72
C LEU A 75 2.43 8.84 6.98
N TRP A 76 3.50 8.45 6.29
CA TRP A 76 4.23 7.22 6.55
C TRP A 76 5.24 7.44 7.69
N ILE A 77 5.33 6.48 8.59
CA ILE A 77 6.27 6.49 9.73
C ILE A 77 6.72 5.05 10.02
N ALA A 78 8.03 4.86 10.25
CA ALA A 78 8.61 3.62 10.77
C ALA A 78 9.01 3.82 12.24
N PRO A 79 8.09 3.68 13.19
CA PRO A 79 8.25 4.23 14.55
C PRO A 79 9.34 3.57 15.38
N THR A 80 9.78 2.37 15.00
CA THR A 80 10.81 1.61 15.73
C THR A 80 12.14 1.51 14.98
N MET A 81 12.25 2.11 13.80
CA MET A 81 13.47 2.11 13.01
C MET A 81 14.31 3.35 13.33
N LEU A 82 15.61 3.17 13.47
CA LEU A 82 16.55 4.22 13.81
C LEU A 82 17.75 4.21 12.85
N ASP A 83 18.05 5.36 12.26
CA ASP A 83 19.32 5.56 11.55
C ASP A 83 20.46 5.55 12.58
N PRO A 84 21.64 4.96 12.29
CA PRO A 84 22.78 4.97 13.19
C PRO A 84 23.26 6.37 13.57
N HIS A 85 23.00 7.36 12.71
CA HIS A 85 23.37 8.76 12.96
C HIS A 85 22.26 9.56 13.67
N SER A 86 21.11 8.94 13.92
CA SER A 86 20.05 9.61 14.70
C SER A 86 20.52 9.92 16.10
N ARG A 87 20.02 11.01 16.67
CA ARG A 87 20.35 11.41 18.05
C ARG A 87 20.05 10.28 19.04
N ILE A 88 18.95 9.56 18.85
CA ILE A 88 18.59 8.43 19.72
C ILE A 88 19.66 7.34 19.63
N ALA A 89 20.06 6.93 18.43
CA ALA A 89 21.05 5.87 18.28
C ALA A 89 22.41 6.26 18.88
N GLN A 90 22.78 7.54 18.82
CA GLN A 90 24.07 8.06 19.28
C GLN A 90 24.10 8.35 20.79
N MET A 91 23.02 8.91 21.33
CA MET A 91 23.03 9.48 22.67
C MET A 91 22.18 8.70 23.69
N GLU A 92 21.34 7.77 23.22
CA GLU A 92 20.36 7.07 24.05
C GLU A 92 20.43 5.55 23.84
N PRO A 93 21.61 4.92 24.05
CA PRO A 93 21.81 3.50 23.75
C PRO A 93 20.92 2.56 24.56
N GLU A 94 20.36 3.03 25.68
CA GLU A 94 19.39 2.30 26.47
C GLU A 94 18.03 2.11 25.77
N MET A 95 17.72 2.98 24.80
CA MET A 95 16.50 2.88 24.00
C MET A 95 16.61 1.87 22.86
N LEU A 96 17.79 1.29 22.63
CA LEU A 96 17.99 0.34 21.53
C LEU A 96 17.61 -1.08 21.94
N GLY A 97 16.88 -1.77 21.09
CA GLY A 97 16.76 -3.23 21.14
C GLY A 97 18.14 -3.87 20.94
N LYS A 98 18.48 -4.88 21.73
CA LYS A 98 19.84 -5.40 21.80
C LYS A 98 19.99 -6.80 21.16
N ALA A 99 21.14 -7.04 20.58
CA ALA A 99 21.59 -8.36 20.15
C ALA A 99 22.02 -9.21 21.36
N GLU A 100 22.37 -10.47 21.13
CA GLU A 100 22.82 -11.39 22.20
C GLU A 100 24.05 -10.89 22.96
N ASN A 101 24.94 -10.18 22.28
CA ASN A 101 26.14 -9.56 22.87
C ASN A 101 25.86 -8.27 23.65
N GLY A 102 24.62 -7.84 23.77
CA GLY A 102 24.21 -6.64 24.49
C GLY A 102 24.39 -5.32 23.73
N GLN A 103 24.90 -5.36 22.49
CA GLN A 103 24.99 -4.18 21.64
C GLN A 103 23.65 -3.91 20.92
N GLY A 104 23.47 -2.68 20.41
CA GLY A 104 22.30 -2.34 19.60
C GLY A 104 22.16 -3.29 18.39
N THR A 105 20.93 -3.75 18.16
CA THR A 105 20.66 -4.68 17.05
C THR A 105 20.64 -3.95 15.72
N LEU A 106 21.48 -4.38 14.79
CA LEU A 106 21.35 -4.04 13.38
C LEU A 106 20.20 -4.84 12.78
N CYS A 107 19.25 -4.14 12.17
CA CYS A 107 18.03 -4.74 11.65
C CYS A 107 18.11 -5.01 10.16
N MET A 108 18.26 -3.95 9.38
CA MET A 108 18.33 -4.01 7.92
C MET A 108 19.16 -2.86 7.37
N ARG A 109 19.51 -2.96 6.09
CA ARG A 109 20.22 -1.90 5.38
C ARG A 109 19.26 -1.19 4.43
N ILE A 110 19.04 0.09 4.67
CA ILE A 110 18.18 0.94 3.84
C ILE A 110 19.03 2.09 3.28
N MET A 111 18.96 2.29 1.96
CA MET A 111 19.68 3.37 1.26
C MET A 111 21.18 3.41 1.60
N GLY A 112 21.81 2.24 1.74
CA GLY A 112 23.21 2.12 2.08
C GLY A 112 23.55 2.20 3.56
N ARG A 113 22.62 2.61 4.43
CA ARG A 113 22.82 2.70 5.87
C ARG A 113 22.23 1.51 6.60
N ASN A 114 22.97 0.99 7.57
CA ASN A 114 22.41 0.04 8.53
C ASN A 114 21.39 0.77 9.42
N THR A 115 20.33 0.08 9.86
CA THR A 115 19.36 0.63 10.80
C THR A 115 19.41 -0.13 12.11
N PHE A 116 19.19 0.57 13.21
CA PHE A 116 18.94 -0.01 14.52
C PHE A 116 17.44 -0.15 14.77
N VAL A 117 17.12 -0.87 15.83
CA VAL A 117 15.74 -1.08 16.30
C VAL A 117 15.58 -0.43 17.67
N LEU A 118 14.50 0.32 17.83
CA LEU A 118 14.07 0.84 19.11
C LEU A 118 13.52 -0.29 20.00
N ASP A 119 13.82 -0.25 21.29
CA ASP A 119 13.17 -1.07 22.31
C ASP A 119 11.88 -0.38 22.80
N PRO A 120 10.68 -0.78 22.38
CA PRO A 120 9.44 -0.14 22.79
C PRO A 120 9.06 -0.43 24.25
N THR A 121 9.81 -1.30 24.94
CA THR A 121 9.56 -1.59 26.37
C THR A 121 10.23 -0.57 27.32
N VAL A 122 11.12 0.26 26.80
CA VAL A 122 11.72 1.38 27.56
C VAL A 122 10.74 2.54 27.64
N GLU A 123 10.49 3.06 28.84
CA GLU A 123 9.56 4.18 29.06
C GLU A 123 9.88 5.40 28.18
N LYS A 124 11.17 5.73 28.05
CA LYS A 124 11.65 6.81 27.19
C LYS A 124 11.33 6.59 25.72
N SER A 125 11.40 5.33 25.26
CA SER A 125 10.99 4.94 23.89
C SER A 125 9.49 5.07 23.70
N GLN A 126 8.69 4.68 24.69
CA GLN A 126 7.24 4.83 24.66
C GLN A 126 6.85 6.31 24.58
N LYS A 127 7.50 7.15 25.39
CA LYS A 127 7.29 8.61 25.34
C LYS A 127 7.66 9.19 23.97
N PHE A 128 8.79 8.76 23.40
CA PHE A 128 9.22 9.19 22.07
C PHE A 128 8.18 8.84 20.99
N ILE A 129 7.68 7.60 20.98
CA ILE A 129 6.64 7.17 20.04
C ILE A 129 5.35 7.98 20.27
N TYR A 130 4.94 8.16 21.52
CA TYR A 130 3.75 8.94 21.85
C TYR A 130 3.85 10.38 21.35
N ASP A 131 4.93 11.09 21.69
CA ASP A 131 5.16 12.48 21.31
C ASP A 131 5.21 12.65 19.78
N LEU A 132 5.78 11.69 19.08
CA LEU A 132 5.82 11.66 17.62
C LEU A 132 4.41 11.69 17.01
N PHE A 133 3.56 10.76 17.39
CA PHE A 133 2.21 10.68 16.84
C PHE A 133 1.29 11.79 17.30
N ASP A 134 1.40 12.23 18.56
CA ASP A 134 0.66 13.38 19.07
C ASP A 134 1.01 14.67 18.32
N ARG A 135 2.29 14.91 18.09
CA ARG A 135 2.80 16.05 17.30
C ARG A 135 2.21 16.10 15.91
N TYR A 136 2.27 15.01 15.15
CA TYR A 136 1.78 14.99 13.78
C TYR A 136 0.24 15.00 13.69
N ALA A 137 -0.44 14.35 14.60
CA ALA A 137 -1.89 14.49 14.73
C ALA A 137 -2.28 15.93 15.10
N GLY A 138 -1.48 16.60 15.94
CA GLY A 138 -1.61 18.03 16.27
C GLY A 138 -1.41 18.95 15.05
N TYR A 139 -0.53 18.61 14.11
CA TYR A 139 -0.37 19.32 12.84
C TYR A 139 -1.54 19.09 11.88
N GLY A 140 -2.41 18.13 12.21
CA GLY A 140 -3.62 17.84 11.46
C GLY A 140 -3.51 16.68 10.48
N TYR A 141 -2.53 15.80 10.63
CA TYR A 141 -2.50 14.51 9.95
C TYR A 141 -3.58 13.59 10.52
N GLU A 142 -4.37 12.98 9.64
CA GLU A 142 -5.53 12.17 9.98
C GLU A 142 -5.38 10.70 9.54
N TYR A 143 -4.20 10.32 9.05
CA TYR A 143 -3.89 8.96 8.63
C TYR A 143 -2.40 8.69 8.82
N PHE A 144 -2.07 7.56 9.44
CA PHE A 144 -0.70 7.10 9.62
C PHE A 144 -0.52 5.70 9.03
N LYS A 145 0.43 5.57 8.10
CA LYS A 145 0.94 4.29 7.61
C LYS A 145 2.15 3.93 8.45
N LEU A 146 2.00 2.97 9.36
CA LEU A 146 3.07 2.48 10.22
C LEU A 146 3.77 1.33 9.54
N ASP A 147 5.04 1.51 9.24
CA ASP A 147 5.82 0.51 8.51
C ASP A 147 6.92 -0.11 9.36
N PHE A 148 7.54 -1.17 8.82
CA PHE A 148 8.57 -1.97 9.48
C PHE A 148 8.21 -2.44 10.89
N LEU A 149 6.93 -2.66 11.16
CA LEU A 149 6.45 -3.06 12.49
C LEU A 149 7.04 -4.37 12.98
N GLY A 150 7.42 -5.27 12.06
CA GLY A 150 8.11 -6.51 12.39
C GLY A 150 9.59 -6.35 12.74
N ALA A 151 10.19 -5.18 12.54
CA ALA A 151 11.61 -4.92 12.74
C ALA A 151 12.08 -5.18 14.16
N THR A 152 11.25 -4.91 15.17
CA THR A 152 11.53 -5.20 16.58
C THR A 152 11.85 -6.67 16.83
N GLY A 153 11.32 -7.59 16.01
CA GLY A 153 11.63 -9.02 16.07
C GLY A 153 13.08 -9.39 15.78
N SER A 154 13.90 -8.50 15.21
CA SER A 154 15.34 -8.71 15.00
C SER A 154 16.14 -8.65 16.29
N ALA A 155 15.69 -7.88 17.30
CA ALA A 155 16.36 -7.81 18.59
C ALA A 155 16.19 -9.10 19.40
N ARG A 156 17.17 -9.40 20.26
CA ARG A 156 17.21 -10.58 21.11
C ARG A 156 16.92 -10.28 22.58
N GLN A 157 17.25 -9.05 23.01
CA GLN A 157 17.09 -8.60 24.39
C GLN A 157 16.31 -7.28 24.39
N PHE A 158 15.33 -7.22 25.28
CA PHE A 158 14.52 -6.05 25.59
C PHE A 158 14.63 -5.73 27.07
N THR A 159 14.34 -4.50 27.47
CA THR A 159 14.34 -4.08 28.87
C THR A 159 13.31 -4.85 29.68
N ASP A 160 12.09 -5.01 29.16
CA ASP A 160 11.13 -5.95 29.71
C ASP A 160 11.40 -7.37 29.18
N LYS A 161 12.05 -8.18 30.00
CA LYS A 161 12.39 -9.58 29.68
C LYS A 161 11.19 -10.52 29.61
N LYS A 162 10.01 -10.09 30.05
CA LYS A 162 8.79 -10.90 30.08
C LYS A 162 7.93 -10.72 28.84
N ILE A 163 8.20 -9.68 28.04
CA ILE A 163 7.41 -9.40 26.86
C ILE A 163 7.67 -10.43 25.74
N GLY A 164 6.61 -10.98 25.19
CA GLY A 164 6.70 -11.82 24.00
C GLY A 164 6.82 -10.97 22.74
N ARG A 165 7.50 -11.50 21.70
CA ARG A 165 7.73 -10.76 20.43
C ARG A 165 6.44 -10.28 19.76
N GLY A 166 5.35 -11.04 19.86
CA GLY A 166 4.05 -10.62 19.32
C GLY A 166 3.48 -9.38 20.00
N HIS A 167 3.79 -9.18 21.30
CA HIS A 167 3.33 -8.02 22.05
C HIS A 167 4.13 -6.74 21.78
N LEU A 168 5.34 -6.83 21.22
CA LEU A 168 6.15 -5.64 20.86
C LEU A 168 5.46 -4.78 19.80
N MET A 169 4.87 -5.44 18.79
CA MET A 169 4.11 -4.76 17.76
C MET A 169 2.83 -4.15 18.33
N ASP A 170 2.10 -4.90 19.14
CA ASP A 170 0.89 -4.44 19.82
C ASP A 170 1.16 -3.23 20.72
N LEU A 171 2.24 -3.27 21.51
CA LEU A 171 2.67 -2.15 22.34
C LEU A 171 2.96 -0.90 21.50
N THR A 172 3.74 -1.04 20.43
CA THR A 172 4.10 0.07 19.55
C THR A 172 2.87 0.73 18.92
N ILE A 173 1.98 -0.07 18.36
CA ILE A 173 0.76 0.44 17.71
C ILE A 173 -0.20 0.99 18.75
N GLY A 174 -0.32 0.36 19.91
CA GLY A 174 -1.15 0.83 21.04
C GLY A 174 -0.74 2.21 21.54
N ILE A 175 0.57 2.49 21.60
CA ILE A 175 1.08 3.84 21.94
C ILE A 175 0.68 4.85 20.87
N ALA A 176 0.87 4.53 19.58
CA ALA A 176 0.46 5.39 18.47
C ALA A 176 -1.06 5.65 18.49
N ARG A 177 -1.86 4.61 18.73
CA ARG A 177 -3.33 4.72 18.87
C ARG A 177 -3.71 5.63 20.03
N LYS A 178 -3.08 5.48 21.19
CA LYS A 178 -3.31 6.32 22.38
C LYS A 178 -2.93 7.78 22.09
N ALA A 179 -1.81 8.04 21.44
CA ALA A 179 -1.37 9.38 21.10
C ALA A 179 -2.34 10.08 20.13
N THR A 180 -2.89 9.35 19.18
CA THR A 180 -3.82 9.93 18.20
C THR A 180 -5.26 10.08 18.72
N LEU A 181 -5.66 9.36 19.75
CA LEU A 181 -6.98 9.45 20.41
C LEU A 181 -8.18 9.53 19.43
N GLY A 182 -8.20 8.69 18.41
CA GLY A 182 -9.24 8.70 17.38
C GLY A 182 -9.17 9.86 16.38
N ARG A 183 -8.16 10.74 16.47
CA ARG A 183 -7.92 11.83 15.51
C ARG A 183 -7.42 11.32 14.15
N ALA A 184 -6.90 10.10 14.09
CA ALA A 184 -6.34 9.54 12.87
C ALA A 184 -6.64 8.05 12.71
N HIS A 185 -6.68 7.60 11.46
CA HIS A 185 -6.68 6.19 11.09
C HIS A 185 -5.26 5.64 11.06
N ILE A 186 -5.10 4.38 11.46
CA ILE A 186 -3.83 3.67 11.46
C ILE A 186 -3.88 2.49 10.49
N LEU A 187 -2.93 2.47 9.56
CA LEU A 187 -2.60 1.32 8.71
C LEU A 187 -1.33 0.65 9.23
N GLY A 188 -1.40 -0.63 9.54
CA GLY A 188 -0.22 -1.44 9.88
C GLY A 188 0.39 -2.11 8.65
N CYS A 189 1.67 -1.86 8.36
CA CYS A 189 2.46 -2.57 7.36
C CYS A 189 3.41 -3.56 8.04
N ASN A 190 3.78 -4.64 7.31
CA ASN A 190 4.50 -5.79 7.90
C ASN A 190 3.78 -6.34 9.14
N TYR A 191 2.46 -6.30 9.07
CA TYR A 191 1.56 -6.59 10.15
C TYR A 191 1.28 -8.09 10.23
N THR A 192 1.32 -8.65 11.44
CA THR A 192 1.06 -10.07 11.68
C THR A 192 -0.22 -10.27 12.48
N PHE A 193 -0.81 -11.48 12.41
CA PHE A 193 -2.00 -11.81 13.19
C PHE A 193 -1.75 -12.01 14.69
N ASN A 194 -0.53 -11.77 15.17
CA ASN A 194 -0.08 -12.13 16.51
C ASN A 194 -0.37 -11.08 17.60
N GLY A 195 -0.99 -9.95 17.26
CA GLY A 195 -1.32 -8.94 18.25
C GLY A 195 -1.70 -7.59 17.60
N GLY A 196 -2.31 -6.71 18.38
CA GLY A 196 -2.60 -5.34 17.98
C GLY A 196 -3.77 -5.13 17.02
N GLN A 197 -4.54 -6.17 16.67
CA GLN A 197 -5.64 -6.08 15.71
C GLN A 197 -6.66 -5.01 16.07
N HIS A 198 -6.89 -4.78 17.35
CA HIS A 198 -7.80 -3.75 17.86
C HIS A 198 -7.20 -2.33 17.82
N ASN A 199 -5.90 -2.20 17.53
CA ASN A 199 -5.19 -0.92 17.47
C ASN A 199 -5.04 -0.38 16.05
N VAL A 200 -5.34 -1.17 15.02
CA VAL A 200 -5.31 -0.75 13.61
C VAL A 200 -6.71 -0.62 13.02
N ASP A 201 -6.89 0.32 12.11
CA ASP A 201 -8.12 0.41 11.29
C ASP A 201 -7.95 -0.41 10.00
N MET A 202 -6.73 -0.47 9.50
CA MET A 202 -6.37 -1.15 8.27
C MET A 202 -5.07 -1.93 8.44
N ALA A 203 -4.91 -3.01 7.67
CA ALA A 203 -3.66 -3.75 7.63
C ALA A 203 -3.29 -4.16 6.19
N ARG A 204 -1.99 -4.07 5.88
CA ARG A 204 -1.40 -4.60 4.66
C ARG A 204 -1.57 -6.12 4.63
N ILE A 205 -2.16 -6.59 3.55
CA ILE A 205 -2.43 -8.02 3.34
C ILE A 205 -1.53 -8.65 2.27
N GLY A 206 -0.65 -7.86 1.69
CA GLY A 206 0.35 -8.27 0.71
C GLY A 206 1.70 -7.59 0.93
N GLY A 207 2.71 -7.97 0.14
CA GLY A 207 3.99 -7.27 0.05
C GLY A 207 3.90 -5.98 -0.74
N ASP A 208 5.04 -5.31 -0.95
CA ASP A 208 5.08 -4.13 -1.80
C ASP A 208 4.83 -4.48 -3.26
N ILE A 209 3.97 -3.70 -3.89
CA ILE A 209 3.60 -3.89 -5.30
C ILE A 209 4.42 -2.96 -6.21
N HIS A 210 4.87 -3.49 -7.31
CA HIS A 210 5.60 -2.75 -8.33
C HIS A 210 4.91 -2.88 -9.69
N ALA A 211 5.11 -1.90 -10.59
CA ALA A 211 4.50 -1.89 -11.93
C ALA A 211 5.14 -2.95 -12.86
N ARG A 212 5.14 -4.20 -12.46
CA ARG A 212 5.64 -5.36 -13.20
C ARG A 212 4.80 -6.61 -12.95
N TRP A 213 4.68 -7.45 -13.95
CA TRP A 213 3.88 -8.68 -13.88
C TRP A 213 4.29 -9.61 -12.73
N GLY A 214 5.59 -9.85 -12.56
CA GLY A 214 6.10 -10.69 -11.48
C GLY A 214 5.64 -10.23 -10.08
N SER A 215 5.55 -8.92 -9.87
CA SER A 215 5.08 -8.39 -8.58
C SER A 215 3.59 -8.69 -8.33
N ILE A 216 2.76 -8.68 -9.38
CA ILE A 216 1.35 -9.08 -9.29
C ILE A 216 1.25 -10.55 -8.91
N VAL A 217 2.01 -11.41 -9.59
CA VAL A 217 2.06 -12.85 -9.33
C VAL A 217 2.52 -13.16 -7.90
N GLU A 218 3.61 -12.53 -7.45
CA GLU A 218 4.19 -12.70 -6.12
C GLU A 218 3.22 -12.29 -4.99
N ASN A 219 2.41 -11.25 -5.23
CA ASN A 219 1.56 -10.65 -4.19
C ASN A 219 0.17 -11.28 -4.09
N THR A 220 -0.37 -11.77 -5.21
CA THR A 220 -1.73 -12.32 -5.30
C THR A 220 -2.03 -13.41 -4.27
N PRO A 221 -1.16 -14.43 -4.02
CA PRO A 221 -1.46 -15.47 -3.03
C PRO A 221 -1.69 -14.90 -1.63
N SER A 222 -0.91 -13.89 -1.24
CA SER A 222 -1.06 -13.24 0.08
C SER A 222 -2.39 -12.51 0.20
N VAL A 223 -2.81 -11.78 -0.83
CA VAL A 223 -4.11 -11.10 -0.90
C VAL A 223 -5.24 -12.13 -0.85
N ALA A 224 -5.14 -13.20 -1.65
CA ALA A 224 -6.12 -14.25 -1.72
C ALA A 224 -6.33 -14.96 -0.38
N LEU A 225 -5.24 -15.31 0.32
CA LEU A 225 -5.31 -16.02 1.60
C LEU A 225 -5.86 -15.16 2.75
N ARG A 226 -5.94 -13.83 2.59
CA ARG A 226 -6.38 -12.91 3.64
C ARG A 226 -7.76 -12.25 3.36
N PHE A 227 -8.47 -12.69 2.32
CA PHE A 227 -9.78 -12.12 1.99
C PHE A 227 -10.76 -12.10 3.18
N TRP A 228 -10.77 -13.17 3.98
CA TRP A 228 -11.67 -13.37 5.11
C TRP A 228 -11.49 -12.36 6.25
N ALA A 229 -10.32 -11.71 6.35
CA ALA A 229 -10.00 -10.74 7.41
C ALA A 229 -10.70 -9.39 7.20
N ASN A 230 -11.09 -9.07 5.94
CA ASN A 230 -11.67 -7.78 5.60
C ASN A 230 -12.91 -7.47 6.41
N LYS A 231 -12.94 -6.30 7.04
CA LYS A 231 -14.06 -5.81 7.89
C LYS A 231 -14.41 -6.70 9.09
N LYS A 232 -13.64 -7.77 9.33
CA LYS A 232 -13.75 -8.62 10.53
C LYS A 232 -12.66 -8.32 11.55
N LEU A 233 -11.44 -8.17 11.10
CA LEU A 233 -10.30 -7.79 11.91
C LEU A 233 -9.86 -6.35 11.62
N TRP A 234 -9.86 -5.96 10.38
CA TRP A 234 -9.45 -4.65 9.86
C TRP A 234 -10.00 -4.42 8.45
N VAL A 235 -9.74 -3.26 7.87
CA VAL A 235 -9.95 -3.03 6.44
C VAL A 235 -8.71 -3.51 5.69
N ASN A 236 -8.87 -4.41 4.73
CA ASN A 236 -7.75 -4.93 3.93
C ASN A 236 -7.09 -3.83 3.11
N ASP A 237 -5.76 -3.83 3.09
CA ASP A 237 -4.95 -3.02 2.22
C ASP A 237 -4.07 -3.92 1.34
N PRO A 238 -4.39 -4.09 0.04
CA PRO A 238 -3.60 -4.92 -0.87
C PRO A 238 -2.33 -4.23 -1.38
N ASP A 239 -1.98 -3.07 -0.85
CA ASP A 239 -0.97 -2.15 -1.29
C ASP A 239 -1.41 -1.25 -2.46
N PHE A 240 -0.46 -0.74 -3.24
CA PHE A 240 -0.71 0.26 -4.26
C PHE A 240 -1.50 -0.27 -5.45
N ALA A 241 -2.49 0.50 -5.86
CA ALA A 241 -3.17 0.36 -7.13
C ALA A 241 -2.42 1.20 -8.17
N LEU A 242 -1.67 0.53 -9.05
CA LEU A 242 -0.80 1.15 -10.04
C LEU A 242 -1.44 1.10 -11.42
N CYS A 243 -1.55 2.28 -12.05
CA CYS A 243 -2.10 2.45 -13.40
C CYS A 243 -1.01 2.59 -14.46
N ARG A 244 0.23 2.94 -14.07
CA ARG A 244 1.34 3.19 -14.99
C ARG A 244 1.83 1.92 -15.67
N GLY A 245 2.13 2.04 -16.97
CA GLY A 245 2.66 0.99 -17.81
C GLY A 245 3.11 1.52 -19.16
N PHE A 246 3.51 0.65 -20.07
CA PHE A 246 4.03 1.02 -21.39
C PHE A 246 3.04 1.79 -22.26
N ASP A 247 1.74 1.49 -22.11
CA ASP A 247 0.66 2.01 -22.94
C ASP A 247 -0.34 2.87 -22.15
N THR A 248 -0.04 3.14 -20.88
CA THR A 248 -0.85 3.95 -19.97
C THR A 248 -0.16 5.22 -19.50
N SER A 249 1.08 5.47 -19.96
CA SER A 249 1.83 6.69 -19.73
C SER A 249 2.66 7.02 -20.96
N ASP A 250 2.74 8.30 -21.30
CA ASP A 250 3.58 8.82 -22.40
C ASP A 250 4.95 9.29 -21.87
N ASP A 251 5.18 9.23 -20.55
CA ASP A 251 6.44 9.62 -19.93
C ASP A 251 7.49 8.51 -20.06
N PRO A 252 8.58 8.75 -20.84
CA PRO A 252 9.65 7.76 -20.97
C PRO A 252 10.26 7.36 -19.62
N GLN A 253 10.25 8.24 -18.65
CA GLN A 253 10.71 7.94 -17.31
C GLN A 253 9.85 6.90 -16.61
N LEU A 254 8.56 6.80 -16.89
CA LEU A 254 7.68 5.78 -16.35
C LEU A 254 7.67 4.49 -17.16
N THR A 255 7.97 4.56 -18.47
CA THR A 255 7.79 3.44 -19.40
C THR A 255 9.08 2.70 -19.72
N GLN A 256 10.24 3.35 -19.58
CA GLN A 256 11.53 2.78 -19.99
C GLN A 256 12.50 2.54 -18.82
N MET A 257 12.02 2.61 -17.60
CA MET A 257 12.91 2.85 -16.50
C MET A 257 13.40 1.70 -15.70
N ARG A 258 14.61 1.92 -15.29
CA ARG A 258 15.26 1.34 -14.12
C ARG A 258 15.00 2.25 -12.93
N CYS A 259 14.28 1.75 -11.96
CA CYS A 259 14.13 2.42 -10.69
C CYS A 259 15.50 2.54 -10.02
N SER A 260 15.90 3.75 -9.70
CA SER A 260 17.18 4.03 -9.01
C SER A 260 16.87 4.75 -7.70
N LEU A 261 17.55 4.36 -6.63
CA LEU A 261 17.47 5.05 -5.33
C LEU A 261 18.24 6.40 -5.30
N VAL A 262 18.65 6.91 -6.45
CA VAL A 262 19.45 8.16 -6.54
C VAL A 262 18.67 9.38 -6.04
N PHE A 263 17.36 9.28 -5.96
CA PHE A 263 16.48 10.43 -5.71
C PHE A 263 15.85 10.43 -4.32
N VAL A 264 16.67 10.20 -3.31
CA VAL A 264 16.31 10.43 -1.92
C VAL A 264 17.03 11.68 -1.41
N ALA A 265 16.52 12.29 -0.36
CA ALA A 265 17.20 13.42 0.24
C ALA A 265 18.63 13.05 0.64
N PRO A 266 19.62 13.95 0.44
CA PRO A 266 21.02 13.67 0.78
C PRO A 266 21.19 13.17 2.21
N GLU A 267 20.39 13.66 3.14
CA GLU A 267 20.39 13.27 4.55
C GLU A 267 20.05 11.78 4.77
N GLN A 268 19.31 11.19 3.84
CA GLN A 268 18.84 9.80 3.92
C GLN A 268 19.80 8.80 3.27
N THR A 269 20.83 9.28 2.55
CA THR A 269 21.69 8.43 1.75
C THR A 269 23.11 8.40 2.32
N ASP A 270 23.72 7.22 2.41
CA ASP A 270 25.16 7.11 2.57
C ASP A 270 25.82 7.71 1.32
N PRO A 271 26.73 8.71 1.44
CA PRO A 271 27.40 9.34 0.31
C PRO A 271 28.21 8.35 -0.55
N ASN A 272 28.57 7.19 0.00
CA ASN A 272 29.26 6.12 -0.74
C ASN A 272 28.30 5.06 -1.30
N PHE A 273 27.00 5.25 -1.16
CA PHE A 273 26.01 4.30 -1.65
C PHE A 273 25.84 4.41 -3.16
N ALA A 274 26.20 3.34 -3.87
CA ALA A 274 25.90 3.23 -5.28
C ALA A 274 24.45 2.71 -5.44
N PRO A 275 23.54 3.49 -6.03
CA PRO A 275 22.17 3.05 -6.23
C PRO A 275 22.10 1.88 -7.20
N GLY A 276 21.32 0.87 -6.83
CA GLY A 276 21.03 -0.29 -7.68
C GLY A 276 19.81 -0.09 -8.57
N ASN A 277 19.65 -0.94 -9.54
CA ASN A 277 18.42 -1.04 -10.34
C ASN A 277 17.36 -1.85 -9.57
N TRP A 278 16.26 -1.25 -9.18
CA TRP A 278 15.28 -1.86 -8.28
C TRP A 278 14.07 -2.46 -8.96
N ALA A 279 13.53 -1.80 -9.97
CA ALA A 279 12.39 -2.28 -10.71
C ALA A 279 12.41 -1.76 -12.14
N LEU A 280 11.89 -2.57 -13.05
CA LEU A 280 11.54 -2.13 -14.39
C LEU A 280 10.03 -1.95 -14.45
N VAL A 281 9.57 -0.83 -14.95
CA VAL A 281 8.18 -0.70 -15.37
C VAL A 281 8.02 -1.52 -16.63
N ASN A 282 7.36 -2.66 -16.54
CA ASN A 282 7.12 -3.55 -17.68
C ASN A 282 5.67 -4.03 -17.76
N MET A 283 4.78 -3.31 -17.12
CA MET A 283 3.35 -3.60 -17.11
C MET A 283 2.68 -2.90 -18.31
N ASN A 284 1.74 -3.57 -18.95
CA ASN A 284 0.84 -2.98 -19.92
C ASN A 284 -0.57 -2.82 -19.34
N ARG A 285 -1.50 -2.20 -20.09
CA ARG A 285 -2.89 -2.00 -19.64
C ARG A 285 -3.60 -3.29 -19.21
N PRO A 286 -3.59 -4.41 -19.98
CA PRO A 286 -4.20 -5.65 -19.52
C PRO A 286 -3.65 -6.17 -18.18
N GLN A 287 -2.37 -6.02 -17.92
CA GLN A 287 -1.75 -6.41 -16.65
C GLN A 287 -2.12 -5.43 -15.52
N ALA A 288 -2.22 -4.14 -15.82
CA ALA A 288 -2.75 -3.15 -14.87
C ALA A 288 -4.21 -3.46 -14.51
N GLU A 289 -5.04 -3.86 -15.48
CA GLU A 289 -6.42 -4.29 -15.23
C GLU A 289 -6.49 -5.50 -14.27
N VAL A 290 -5.55 -6.46 -14.37
CA VAL A 290 -5.44 -7.58 -13.41
C VAL A 290 -5.12 -7.05 -12.02
N LEU A 291 -4.08 -6.22 -11.88
CA LEU A 291 -3.68 -5.64 -10.58
C LEU A 291 -4.83 -4.89 -9.91
N LEU A 292 -5.46 -4.00 -10.67
CA LEU A 292 -6.55 -3.16 -10.16
C LEU A 292 -7.80 -3.97 -9.82
N SER A 293 -8.09 -5.03 -10.59
CA SER A 293 -9.19 -5.96 -10.30
C SER A 293 -8.95 -6.71 -8.99
N ILE A 294 -7.72 -7.19 -8.74
CA ILE A 294 -7.34 -7.83 -7.47
C ILE A 294 -7.45 -6.84 -6.31
N ALA A 295 -7.03 -5.59 -6.50
CA ALA A 295 -7.18 -4.55 -5.49
C ALA A 295 -8.65 -4.29 -5.16
N LEU A 296 -9.54 -4.24 -6.15
CA LEU A 296 -10.98 -4.13 -5.94
C LEU A 296 -11.55 -5.38 -5.27
N CYS A 297 -11.08 -6.58 -5.65
CA CYS A 297 -11.46 -7.85 -5.02
C CYS A 297 -11.03 -7.96 -3.56
N ALA A 298 -9.98 -7.27 -3.12
CA ALA A 298 -9.60 -7.22 -1.71
C ALA A 298 -10.69 -6.59 -0.83
N GLY A 299 -11.61 -5.81 -1.42
CA GLY A 299 -12.80 -5.25 -0.77
C GLY A 299 -12.51 -4.17 0.27
N GLY A 300 -11.29 -3.73 0.37
CA GLY A 300 -10.79 -2.81 1.37
C GLY A 300 -10.35 -1.45 0.84
N SER A 301 -9.16 -1.00 1.22
CA SER A 301 -8.59 0.29 0.80
C SER A 301 -8.10 0.24 -0.64
N ILE A 302 -8.32 1.31 -1.40
CA ILE A 302 -7.72 1.53 -2.72
C ILE A 302 -6.76 2.71 -2.59
N ASN A 303 -5.49 2.44 -2.83
CA ASN A 303 -4.40 3.41 -2.71
C ASN A 303 -3.74 3.62 -4.08
N LEU A 304 -4.26 4.54 -4.91
CA LEU A 304 -3.59 4.94 -6.14
C LEU A 304 -2.20 5.50 -5.82
N SER A 305 -1.18 5.06 -6.53
CA SER A 305 0.20 5.45 -6.25
C SER A 305 0.98 5.80 -7.51
N ASP A 306 0.32 6.52 -8.41
CA ASP A 306 0.95 7.06 -9.61
C ASP A 306 1.03 8.59 -9.53
N LYS A 307 1.99 9.17 -10.25
CA LYS A 307 1.99 10.58 -10.57
C LYS A 307 0.93 10.79 -11.65
N MET A 308 -0.27 11.26 -11.25
CA MET A 308 -1.43 11.36 -12.16
C MET A 308 -1.16 12.25 -13.37
N THR A 309 -0.34 13.28 -13.21
CA THR A 309 0.07 14.20 -14.28
C THR A 309 0.95 13.54 -15.37
N ARG A 310 1.43 12.32 -15.12
CA ARG A 310 2.28 11.55 -16.04
C ARG A 310 1.55 10.38 -16.71
N LEU A 311 0.32 10.10 -16.31
CA LEU A 311 -0.53 9.14 -16.99
C LEU A 311 -1.15 9.76 -18.23
N ASN A 312 -1.27 8.97 -19.32
CA ASN A 312 -2.09 9.36 -20.46
C ASN A 312 -3.58 9.03 -20.19
N GLU A 313 -4.47 9.32 -21.14
CA GLU A 313 -5.90 9.08 -20.97
C GLU A 313 -6.24 7.60 -20.68
N SER A 314 -5.46 6.65 -21.20
CA SER A 314 -5.62 5.23 -20.90
C SER A 314 -5.33 4.92 -19.44
N GLY A 315 -4.28 5.50 -18.87
CA GLY A 315 -3.94 5.36 -17.45
C GLY A 315 -4.89 6.10 -16.52
N LEU A 316 -5.33 7.30 -16.93
CA LEU A 316 -6.34 8.07 -16.18
C LEU A 316 -7.71 7.39 -16.18
N ASP A 317 -8.11 6.73 -17.28
CA ASP A 317 -9.33 5.91 -17.33
C ASP A 317 -9.26 4.77 -16.30
N LEU A 318 -8.14 4.05 -16.21
CA LEU A 318 -7.93 3.02 -15.19
C LEU A 318 -8.08 3.59 -13.77
N ALA A 319 -7.45 4.72 -13.48
CA ALA A 319 -7.52 5.36 -12.17
C ALA A 319 -8.95 5.79 -11.82
N ARG A 320 -9.64 6.47 -12.75
CA ARG A 320 -11.02 6.95 -12.58
C ARG A 320 -11.99 5.80 -12.35
N ARG A 321 -11.93 4.73 -13.19
CA ARG A 321 -12.76 3.52 -13.02
C ARG A 321 -12.52 2.85 -11.68
N THR A 322 -11.27 2.70 -11.30
CA THR A 322 -10.90 2.03 -10.04
C THR A 322 -11.49 2.76 -8.82
N VAL A 323 -11.31 4.07 -8.72
CA VAL A 323 -11.80 4.82 -7.54
C VAL A 323 -13.31 5.04 -7.54
N SER A 324 -13.96 5.05 -8.70
CA SER A 324 -15.42 5.20 -8.82
C SER A 324 -16.18 3.87 -8.70
N ALA A 325 -15.48 2.74 -8.70
CA ALA A 325 -16.10 1.44 -8.53
C ALA A 325 -16.86 1.36 -7.21
N PRO A 326 -18.13 0.91 -7.21
CA PRO A 326 -18.86 0.66 -5.98
C PRO A 326 -18.08 -0.29 -5.07
N SER A 327 -18.00 0.01 -3.77
CA SER A 327 -17.31 -0.89 -2.83
C SER A 327 -18.10 -2.19 -2.67
N GLY A 328 -17.36 -3.31 -2.55
CA GLY A 328 -17.92 -4.64 -2.28
C GLY A 328 -17.33 -5.25 -1.02
N ASP A 329 -17.79 -6.46 -0.71
CA ASP A 329 -17.09 -7.32 0.27
C ASP A 329 -15.76 -7.78 -0.32
N ALA A 330 -14.88 -8.40 0.48
CA ALA A 330 -13.73 -9.10 -0.10
C ALA A 330 -14.22 -10.27 -0.96
N ALA A 331 -13.68 -10.40 -2.17
CA ALA A 331 -14.03 -11.48 -3.07
C ALA A 331 -13.56 -12.83 -2.53
N LEU A 332 -14.37 -13.85 -2.70
CA LEU A 332 -14.00 -15.23 -2.43
C LEU A 332 -13.18 -15.76 -3.62
N PRO A 333 -11.92 -16.17 -3.42
CA PRO A 333 -11.18 -16.89 -4.45
C PRO A 333 -11.73 -18.32 -4.53
N LEU A 334 -12.33 -18.68 -5.68
CA LEU A 334 -13.12 -19.91 -5.79
C LEU A 334 -12.25 -21.19 -5.88
N ASP A 335 -11.03 -21.05 -6.34
CA ASP A 335 -10.05 -22.12 -6.54
C ASP A 335 -8.82 -21.99 -5.61
N LEU A 336 -8.98 -21.31 -4.47
CA LEU A 336 -7.90 -20.97 -3.52
C LEU A 336 -7.05 -22.17 -3.09
N PHE A 337 -7.67 -23.34 -2.91
CA PHE A 337 -6.98 -24.56 -2.44
C PHE A 337 -6.57 -25.53 -3.55
N SER A 338 -6.88 -25.19 -4.80
CA SER A 338 -6.57 -26.05 -5.96
C SER A 338 -5.56 -25.42 -6.93
N ALA A 339 -5.23 -24.13 -6.76
CA ALA A 339 -4.28 -23.42 -7.60
C ALA A 339 -3.36 -22.53 -6.75
N ALA A 340 -2.08 -22.45 -7.12
CA ALA A 340 -1.11 -21.53 -6.48
C ALA A 340 -1.51 -20.05 -6.69
N LEU A 341 -2.09 -19.76 -7.86
CA LEU A 341 -2.65 -18.46 -8.23
C LEU A 341 -4.14 -18.68 -8.56
N PRO A 342 -5.08 -18.17 -7.73
CA PRO A 342 -6.49 -18.29 -8.02
C PRO A 342 -6.86 -17.65 -9.34
N LYS A 343 -7.57 -18.41 -10.19
CA LYS A 343 -8.04 -17.95 -11.49
C LYS A 343 -9.42 -17.30 -11.42
N TYR A 344 -10.22 -17.63 -10.40
CA TYR A 344 -11.61 -17.22 -10.28
C TYR A 344 -11.89 -16.57 -8.94
N TRP A 345 -12.49 -15.38 -8.96
CA TRP A 345 -12.86 -14.65 -7.75
C TRP A 345 -14.28 -14.13 -7.90
N LEU A 346 -15.09 -14.30 -6.86
CA LEU A 346 -16.47 -13.83 -6.83
C LEU A 346 -16.68 -12.85 -5.68
N GLN A 347 -17.04 -11.62 -6.00
CA GLN A 347 -17.28 -10.53 -5.06
C GLN A 347 -18.77 -10.23 -4.96
N ARG A 348 -19.29 -10.06 -3.75
CA ARG A 348 -20.59 -9.45 -3.51
C ARG A 348 -20.43 -7.94 -3.39
N VAL A 349 -21.13 -7.18 -4.24
CA VAL A 349 -21.19 -5.73 -4.17
C VAL A 349 -22.50 -5.30 -3.47
N THR A 350 -23.62 -5.85 -3.91
CA THR A 350 -24.95 -5.77 -3.25
C THR A 350 -25.67 -7.10 -3.41
N ASP A 351 -26.91 -7.20 -2.91
CA ASP A 351 -27.70 -8.43 -3.07
C ASP A 351 -27.97 -8.78 -4.53
N ASN A 352 -28.09 -7.78 -5.41
CA ASN A 352 -28.35 -7.96 -6.83
C ASN A 352 -27.16 -7.62 -7.73
N HIS A 353 -25.97 -7.41 -7.14
CA HIS A 353 -24.76 -7.07 -7.87
C HIS A 353 -23.58 -7.91 -7.39
N ARG A 354 -23.02 -8.66 -8.31
CA ARG A 354 -21.79 -9.43 -8.11
C ARG A 354 -20.71 -8.94 -9.07
N ARG A 355 -19.45 -9.17 -8.73
CA ARG A 355 -18.32 -9.06 -9.64
C ARG A 355 -17.61 -10.41 -9.75
N LEU A 356 -17.31 -10.78 -10.97
CA LEU A 356 -16.52 -11.96 -11.29
C LEU A 356 -15.18 -11.52 -11.88
N LEU A 357 -14.08 -11.96 -11.27
CA LEU A 357 -12.75 -11.85 -11.85
C LEU A 357 -12.31 -13.23 -12.35
N MET A 358 -11.90 -13.31 -13.60
CA MET A 358 -11.27 -14.47 -14.21
C MET A 358 -9.91 -14.04 -14.74
N VAL A 359 -8.82 -14.71 -14.34
CA VAL A 359 -7.44 -14.31 -14.68
C VAL A 359 -6.75 -15.42 -15.47
N ASN A 360 -6.20 -15.05 -16.61
CA ASN A 360 -5.21 -15.86 -17.31
C ASN A 360 -3.81 -15.47 -16.84
N TRP A 361 -3.21 -16.33 -16.04
CA TRP A 361 -1.85 -16.16 -15.50
C TRP A 361 -0.75 -16.55 -16.47
N GLU A 362 -1.08 -17.29 -17.53
CA GLU A 362 -0.15 -17.93 -18.46
C GLU A 362 0.39 -16.94 -19.50
N ASP A 363 1.49 -17.32 -20.13
CA ASP A 363 2.12 -16.58 -21.24
C ASP A 363 1.50 -16.90 -22.61
N ALA A 364 0.46 -17.71 -22.64
CA ALA A 364 -0.32 -18.07 -23.83
C ALA A 364 -1.80 -17.77 -23.62
N PRO A 365 -2.60 -17.58 -24.69
CA PRO A 365 -4.04 -17.49 -24.58
C PRO A 365 -4.63 -18.73 -23.90
N ALA A 366 -5.63 -18.52 -23.05
CA ALA A 366 -6.30 -19.60 -22.32
C ALA A 366 -7.82 -19.42 -22.33
N VAL A 367 -8.54 -20.54 -22.54
CA VAL A 367 -10.00 -20.55 -22.39
C VAL A 367 -10.33 -20.81 -20.92
N LEU A 368 -11.02 -19.87 -20.32
CA LEU A 368 -11.54 -19.98 -18.94
C LEU A 368 -13.06 -20.14 -18.98
N ARG A 369 -13.55 -20.98 -18.05
CA ARG A 369 -14.99 -21.32 -18.00
C ARG A 369 -15.48 -21.36 -16.56
N ILE A 370 -16.66 -20.76 -16.30
CA ILE A 370 -17.33 -20.81 -15.03
C ILE A 370 -18.85 -20.96 -15.20
N ASP A 371 -19.47 -21.80 -14.37
CA ASP A 371 -20.92 -21.93 -14.29
C ASP A 371 -21.43 -21.05 -13.13
N LEU A 372 -22.14 -19.97 -13.45
CA LEU A 372 -22.67 -19.04 -12.46
C LEU A 372 -23.80 -19.65 -11.63
N LYS A 373 -24.52 -20.65 -12.17
CA LYS A 373 -25.59 -21.33 -11.44
C LYS A 373 -25.07 -22.13 -10.27
N ALA A 374 -23.85 -22.67 -10.36
CA ALA A 374 -23.18 -23.35 -9.25
C ALA A 374 -23.01 -22.44 -8.02
N TYR A 375 -23.08 -21.12 -8.22
CA TYR A 375 -22.96 -20.10 -7.17
C TYR A 375 -24.29 -19.38 -6.90
N GLY A 376 -25.42 -19.93 -7.40
CA GLY A 376 -26.75 -19.34 -7.21
C GLY A 376 -26.97 -18.01 -7.94
N ILE A 377 -26.26 -17.78 -9.05
CA ILE A 377 -26.34 -16.53 -9.81
C ILE A 377 -27.11 -16.78 -11.13
N GLU A 378 -28.22 -16.08 -11.29
CA GLU A 378 -28.99 -16.00 -12.53
C GLU A 378 -28.85 -14.60 -13.12
N PRO A 379 -27.94 -14.41 -14.09
CA PRO A 379 -27.60 -13.07 -14.56
C PRO A 379 -28.67 -12.50 -15.48
N LYS A 380 -29.13 -11.28 -15.23
CA LYS A 380 -29.90 -10.45 -16.15
C LYS A 380 -28.99 -9.71 -17.13
N SER A 381 -27.83 -9.26 -16.66
CA SER A 381 -26.84 -8.63 -17.49
C SER A 381 -25.42 -8.91 -16.95
N ILE A 382 -24.48 -9.01 -17.87
CA ILE A 382 -23.05 -9.16 -17.56
C ILE A 382 -22.29 -8.17 -18.42
N VAL A 383 -21.50 -7.30 -17.81
CA VAL A 383 -20.74 -6.25 -18.48
C VAL A 383 -19.29 -6.28 -18.01
N ASN A 384 -18.35 -6.27 -18.94
CA ASN A 384 -16.94 -6.14 -18.61
C ASN A 384 -16.67 -4.74 -18.03
N PHE A 385 -16.15 -4.70 -16.80
CA PHE A 385 -15.91 -3.48 -16.04
C PHE A 385 -14.92 -2.52 -16.73
N TRP A 386 -13.92 -3.06 -17.44
CA TRP A 386 -12.84 -2.23 -18.00
C TRP A 386 -13.18 -1.60 -19.37
N ASN A 387 -14.18 -2.11 -20.09
CA ASN A 387 -14.48 -1.63 -21.44
C ASN A 387 -15.97 -1.54 -21.77
N ASP A 388 -16.85 -1.76 -20.80
CA ASP A 388 -18.31 -1.68 -20.88
C ASP A 388 -18.94 -2.62 -21.91
N LYS A 389 -18.18 -3.62 -22.40
CA LYS A 389 -18.71 -4.59 -23.37
C LYS A 389 -19.58 -5.65 -22.68
N THR A 390 -20.68 -6.00 -23.32
CA THR A 390 -21.54 -7.11 -22.86
C THR A 390 -20.77 -8.43 -22.93
N VAL A 391 -20.81 -9.19 -21.85
CA VAL A 391 -20.27 -10.54 -21.77
C VAL A 391 -21.42 -11.55 -21.94
N LYS A 392 -21.25 -12.50 -22.85
CA LYS A 392 -22.27 -13.53 -23.12
C LYS A 392 -22.12 -14.69 -22.14
N ALA A 393 -23.25 -15.11 -21.57
CA ALA A 393 -23.36 -16.39 -20.86
C ALA A 393 -24.37 -17.28 -21.56
N LYS A 394 -24.01 -18.53 -21.82
CA LYS A 394 -24.92 -19.54 -22.39
C LYS A 394 -25.35 -20.49 -21.27
N ASN A 395 -26.65 -20.54 -20.99
CA ASN A 395 -27.19 -21.36 -19.88
C ASN A 395 -26.58 -21.10 -18.50
N GLY A 396 -26.13 -19.85 -18.23
CA GLY A 396 -25.45 -19.48 -17.00
C GLY A 396 -23.94 -19.70 -17.03
N ILE A 397 -23.38 -20.23 -18.12
CA ILE A 397 -21.95 -20.49 -18.25
C ILE A 397 -21.31 -19.35 -19.03
N ILE A 398 -20.28 -18.73 -18.43
CA ILE A 398 -19.32 -17.86 -19.11
C ILE A 398 -18.17 -18.73 -19.57
N GLU A 399 -17.90 -18.70 -20.87
CA GLU A 399 -16.71 -19.29 -21.48
C GLU A 399 -16.06 -18.24 -22.36
N THR A 400 -14.80 -17.94 -22.12
CA THR A 400 -14.07 -16.88 -22.81
C THR A 400 -12.62 -17.23 -22.97
N GLU A 401 -12.06 -16.93 -24.13
CA GLU A 401 -10.62 -16.95 -24.34
C GLU A 401 -10.04 -15.61 -23.85
N LEU A 402 -9.05 -15.69 -22.98
CA LEU A 402 -8.32 -14.55 -22.48
C LEU A 402 -6.89 -14.53 -23.06
N PRO A 403 -6.42 -13.36 -23.52
CA PRO A 403 -5.03 -13.16 -23.89
C PRO A 403 -4.05 -13.53 -22.77
N PRO A 404 -2.75 -13.70 -23.06
CA PRO A 404 -1.73 -13.89 -22.03
C PRO A 404 -1.77 -12.76 -20.99
N ARG A 405 -1.59 -13.13 -19.72
CA ARG A 405 -1.44 -12.19 -18.60
C ARG A 405 -2.54 -11.12 -18.56
N SER A 406 -3.79 -11.53 -18.67
CA SER A 406 -4.95 -10.65 -18.73
C SER A 406 -6.12 -11.17 -17.91
N CYS A 407 -7.19 -10.40 -17.81
CA CYS A 407 -8.39 -10.83 -17.09
C CYS A 407 -9.70 -10.45 -17.81
N LEU A 408 -10.75 -11.13 -17.41
CA LEU A 408 -12.11 -10.63 -17.47
C LEU A 408 -12.55 -10.21 -16.07
N PHE A 409 -12.86 -8.94 -15.88
CA PHE A 409 -13.49 -8.43 -14.66
C PHE A 409 -14.89 -7.96 -15.02
N ALA A 410 -15.90 -8.67 -14.56
CA ALA A 410 -17.27 -8.47 -15.02
C ALA A 410 -18.21 -8.10 -13.88
N ASP A 411 -18.99 -7.03 -14.08
CA ASP A 411 -20.16 -6.71 -13.26
C ASP A 411 -21.34 -7.58 -13.70
N ILE A 412 -21.96 -8.28 -12.75
CA ILE A 412 -23.10 -9.17 -12.96
C ILE A 412 -24.27 -8.60 -12.17
N LYS A 413 -25.35 -8.26 -12.87
CA LYS A 413 -26.64 -7.90 -12.26
C LYS A 413 -27.56 -9.13 -12.32
N ALA A 414 -28.15 -9.49 -11.15
CA ALA A 414 -29.06 -10.60 -10.98
C ALA A 414 -30.51 -10.13 -10.77
#